data_27ad10678140f8a5acc2c25251f40361
#
_entry.id   27ad10678140f8a5acc2c25251f40361
#
_cell.length_a   1.000
_cell.length_b   1.000
_cell.length_c   1.000
_cell.angle_alpha   90.00
_cell.angle_beta   90.00
_cell.angle_gamma   90.00
#
_symmetry.space_group_name_H-M   'P 1'
#
loop_
_entity.id
_entity.type
_entity.pdbx_description
1 polymer ?
#
loop_
_entity_poly.entity_id
_entity_poly.type
_entity_poly.pdbx_seq_one_letter_code
_entity_poly.pdbx_strand_id
1 'polypeptide(L)'
;MPVITHSNILTTMKLALIGYGKMGHMIEDIARQRGHEIVCIIDVNNTDDFESPAFRSADVAIEFTSPSAAYGNYLRAWKQGVKVVSGSTGWLKEHEADVRRACSEEGHTLFWASNFSLGVAIFSAVNKYLARIMNAYPSYDVSEVETHHVHKLDAPSGTAITLAEQVCAELDRKDTWVKGEVHNANGTITGTKNTPENLLRIDAIREEEVPGIHTLTYDSPADMIQITHSAHNRSGFALGAVLAAEFTATHEGLLSTDDLFQF
;
A
#
# COMPACT_ATOMS: atom_id res chain seq x y z
N MET A 1 11.05 -24.96 17.29
CA MET A 1 10.44 -23.67 16.90
C MET A 1 9.17 -23.50 17.69
N PRO A 2 8.98 -22.45 18.49
CA PRO A 2 7.74 -22.26 19.21
C PRO A 2 6.65 -21.86 18.21
N VAL A 3 5.56 -22.61 18.22
CA VAL A 3 4.33 -22.26 17.52
C VAL A 3 3.78 -21.02 18.24
N ILE A 4 3.83 -19.87 17.59
CA ILE A 4 3.22 -18.65 18.10
C ILE A 4 1.71 -18.82 17.96
N THR A 5 1.07 -19.33 19.00
CA THR A 5 -0.38 -19.25 19.14
C THR A 5 -0.75 -17.81 19.49
N HIS A 6 -1.03 -17.01 18.47
CA HIS A 6 -1.63 -15.70 18.67
C HIS A 6 -3.11 -15.85 19.05
N SER A 7 -3.38 -16.19 20.29
CA SER A 7 -4.64 -15.80 20.91
C SER A 7 -4.47 -14.36 21.42
N ASN A 8 -4.28 -13.41 20.50
CA ASN A 8 -4.47 -12.00 20.84
C ASN A 8 -5.97 -11.81 21.07
N ILE A 9 -6.36 -11.69 22.33
CA ILE A 9 -7.61 -11.01 22.67
C ILE A 9 -7.42 -9.60 22.12
N LEU A 10 -7.97 -9.36 20.91
CA LEU A 10 -7.93 -8.03 20.30
C LEU A 10 -8.64 -7.09 21.27
N THR A 11 -7.89 -6.16 21.86
CA THR A 11 -8.49 -5.10 22.68
C THR A 11 -9.39 -4.29 21.76
N THR A 12 -10.67 -4.18 22.12
CA THR A 12 -11.61 -3.33 21.37
C THR A 12 -11.07 -1.90 21.35
N MET A 13 -10.89 -1.36 20.16
CA MET A 13 -10.46 0.03 19.95
C MET A 13 -11.62 0.88 19.47
N LYS A 14 -11.52 2.18 19.73
CA LYS A 14 -12.39 3.21 19.18
C LYS A 14 -11.71 3.81 17.95
N LEU A 15 -12.34 3.66 16.80
CA LEU A 15 -11.82 4.15 15.53
C LEU A 15 -12.68 5.30 15.00
N ALA A 16 -12.03 6.31 14.44
CA ALA A 16 -12.68 7.31 13.61
C ALA A 16 -12.36 7.04 12.13
N LEU A 17 -13.30 7.32 11.24
CA LEU A 17 -13.08 7.25 9.79
C LEU A 17 -13.10 8.66 9.23
N ILE A 18 -12.11 8.99 8.39
CA ILE A 18 -12.01 10.26 7.66
C ILE A 18 -12.04 9.92 6.17
N GLY A 19 -13.13 10.29 5.50
CA GLY A 19 -13.50 9.84 4.17
C GLY A 19 -14.37 8.59 4.21
N TYR A 20 -15.60 8.71 3.72
CA TYR A 20 -16.60 7.63 3.79
C TYR A 20 -17.10 7.22 2.40
N GLY A 21 -16.15 7.09 1.46
CA GLY A 21 -16.35 6.51 0.14
C GLY A 21 -16.26 4.97 0.16
N LYS A 22 -15.98 4.37 -0.99
CA LYS A 22 -15.88 2.89 -1.14
C LYS A 22 -14.93 2.24 -0.13
N MET A 23 -13.78 2.86 0.15
CA MET A 23 -12.82 2.33 1.14
C MET A 23 -13.33 2.51 2.56
N GLY A 24 -13.90 3.67 2.92
CA GLY A 24 -14.43 3.93 4.25
C GLY A 24 -15.48 2.91 4.68
N HIS A 25 -16.45 2.59 3.80
CA HIS A 25 -17.45 1.55 4.07
C HIS A 25 -16.81 0.17 4.32
N MET A 26 -15.86 -0.24 3.48
CA MET A 26 -15.19 -1.54 3.65
C MET A 26 -14.34 -1.60 4.93
N ILE A 27 -13.69 -0.50 5.28
CA ILE A 27 -12.92 -0.39 6.53
C ILE A 27 -13.84 -0.50 7.74
N GLU A 28 -15.01 0.18 7.72
CA GLU A 28 -16.01 0.05 8.79
C GLU A 28 -16.46 -1.39 8.98
N ASP A 29 -16.85 -2.06 7.89
CA ASP A 29 -17.31 -3.45 7.95
C ASP A 29 -16.25 -4.38 8.56
N ILE A 30 -15.00 -4.25 8.14
CA ILE A 30 -13.90 -5.08 8.66
C ILE A 30 -13.56 -4.71 10.10
N ALA A 31 -13.53 -3.43 10.45
CA ALA A 31 -13.26 -2.98 11.81
C ALA A 31 -14.30 -3.54 12.80
N ARG A 32 -15.59 -3.47 12.45
CA ARG A 32 -16.68 -4.03 13.25
C ARG A 32 -16.60 -5.55 13.36
N GLN A 33 -16.29 -6.26 12.26
CA GLN A 33 -16.07 -7.72 12.26
C GLN A 33 -14.91 -8.12 13.18
N ARG A 34 -13.90 -7.28 13.32
CA ARG A 34 -12.75 -7.49 14.22
C ARG A 34 -13.02 -7.05 15.65
N GLY A 35 -14.22 -6.53 15.97
CA GLY A 35 -14.65 -6.15 17.31
C GLY A 35 -14.30 -4.72 17.72
N HIS A 36 -13.94 -3.85 16.77
CA HIS A 36 -13.70 -2.43 17.04
C HIS A 36 -14.97 -1.61 16.95
N GLU A 37 -15.00 -0.49 17.66
CA GLU A 37 -16.09 0.48 17.66
C GLU A 37 -15.77 1.64 16.71
N ILE A 38 -16.67 1.96 15.79
CA ILE A 38 -16.59 3.19 14.99
C ILE A 38 -17.34 4.28 15.74
N VAL A 39 -16.58 5.23 16.31
CA VAL A 39 -17.12 6.30 17.17
C VAL A 39 -17.42 7.58 16.40
N CYS A 40 -16.76 7.80 15.26
CA CYS A 40 -16.97 9.00 14.44
C CYS A 40 -16.70 8.69 12.96
N ILE A 41 -17.52 9.24 12.08
CA ILE A 41 -17.33 9.19 10.64
C ILE A 41 -17.36 10.62 10.11
N ILE A 42 -16.27 11.05 9.48
CA ILE A 42 -16.10 12.38 8.90
C ILE A 42 -16.04 12.27 7.38
N ASP A 43 -16.85 13.08 6.71
CA ASP A 43 -16.81 13.26 5.26
C ASP A 43 -16.99 14.74 4.92
N VAL A 44 -17.04 15.07 3.64
CA VAL A 44 -17.09 16.47 3.12
C VAL A 44 -18.22 17.33 3.72
N ASN A 45 -19.31 16.71 4.19
CA ASN A 45 -20.49 17.42 4.68
C ASN A 45 -20.51 17.66 6.20
N ASN A 46 -19.59 17.07 6.98
CA ASN A 46 -19.60 17.15 8.44
C ASN A 46 -18.19 17.34 9.03
N THR A 47 -17.38 18.13 8.37
CA THR A 47 -15.98 18.35 8.81
C THR A 47 -15.86 19.03 10.18
N ASP A 48 -16.90 19.62 10.72
CA ASP A 48 -16.91 20.19 12.07
C ASP A 48 -16.83 19.09 13.15
N ASP A 49 -17.16 17.85 12.81
CA ASP A 49 -17.10 16.70 13.74
C ASP A 49 -15.67 16.34 14.17
N PHE A 50 -14.61 16.86 13.52
CA PHE A 50 -13.25 16.78 14.07
C PHE A 50 -13.15 17.36 15.49
N GLU A 51 -13.99 18.33 15.85
CA GLU A 51 -14.00 18.95 17.17
C GLU A 51 -15.01 18.31 18.14
N SER A 52 -15.70 17.25 17.70
CA SER A 52 -16.68 16.53 18.51
C SER A 52 -16.02 15.71 19.64
N PRO A 53 -16.73 15.51 20.76
CA PRO A 53 -16.26 14.58 21.79
C PRO A 53 -16.11 13.13 21.27
N ALA A 54 -16.93 12.74 20.30
CA ALA A 54 -16.85 11.42 19.66
C ALA A 54 -15.50 11.24 18.95
N PHE A 55 -15.09 12.20 18.12
CA PHE A 55 -13.78 12.13 17.44
C PHE A 55 -12.61 12.11 18.43
N ARG A 56 -12.65 12.95 19.48
CA ARG A 56 -11.61 12.99 20.52
C ARG A 56 -11.49 11.68 21.31
N SER A 57 -12.55 10.87 21.34
CA SER A 57 -12.53 9.57 22.03
C SER A 57 -11.90 8.46 21.21
N ALA A 58 -11.56 8.71 19.94
CA ALA A 58 -10.94 7.71 19.06
C ALA A 58 -9.49 7.46 19.45
N ASP A 59 -9.08 6.20 19.47
CA ASP A 59 -7.69 5.78 19.65
C ASP A 59 -6.87 6.08 18.37
N VAL A 60 -7.49 5.82 17.22
CA VAL A 60 -6.88 6.03 15.88
C VAL A 60 -7.94 6.50 14.89
N ALA A 61 -7.58 7.41 14.00
CA ALA A 61 -8.39 7.81 12.85
C ALA A 61 -7.81 7.18 11.56
N ILE A 62 -8.66 6.53 10.76
CA ILE A 62 -8.27 5.96 9.46
C ILE A 62 -8.75 6.89 8.36
N GLU A 63 -7.81 7.42 7.58
CA GLU A 63 -8.01 8.47 6.58
C GLU A 63 -7.83 7.93 5.16
N PHE A 64 -8.90 8.03 4.37
CA PHE A 64 -8.91 7.71 2.94
C PHE A 64 -9.75 8.76 2.19
N THR A 65 -9.13 9.89 1.85
CA THR A 65 -9.80 11.00 1.17
C THR A 65 -9.11 11.33 -0.18
N SER A 66 -8.64 12.54 -0.35
CA SER A 66 -7.99 13.01 -1.57
C SER A 66 -6.60 13.60 -1.27
N PRO A 67 -5.70 13.69 -2.27
CA PRO A 67 -4.38 14.29 -2.10
C PRO A 67 -4.41 15.67 -1.47
N SER A 68 -5.39 16.51 -1.88
CA SER A 68 -5.51 17.88 -1.41
C SER A 68 -6.09 18.02 0.00
N ALA A 69 -6.81 17.03 0.50
CA ALA A 69 -7.43 17.06 1.83
C ALA A 69 -6.59 16.39 2.91
N ALA A 70 -5.79 15.39 2.55
CA ALA A 70 -5.10 14.49 3.47
C ALA A 70 -4.28 15.24 4.53
N TYR A 71 -3.38 16.14 4.12
CA TYR A 71 -2.52 16.86 5.06
C TYR A 71 -3.33 17.71 6.04
N GLY A 72 -4.35 18.44 5.55
CA GLY A 72 -5.25 19.20 6.41
C GLY A 72 -6.01 18.32 7.42
N ASN A 73 -6.39 17.10 7.03
CA ASN A 73 -7.03 16.13 7.91
C ASN A 73 -6.08 15.66 9.02
N TYR A 74 -4.78 15.43 8.69
CA TYR A 74 -3.79 15.06 9.72
C TYR A 74 -3.66 16.15 10.77
N LEU A 75 -3.49 17.42 10.35
CA LEU A 75 -3.36 18.56 11.28
C LEU A 75 -4.58 18.67 12.21
N ARG A 76 -5.80 18.47 11.67
CA ARG A 76 -7.03 18.49 12.46
C ARG A 76 -7.11 17.33 13.46
N ALA A 77 -6.76 16.11 13.05
CA ALA A 77 -6.73 14.95 13.93
C ALA A 77 -5.69 15.10 15.04
N TRP A 78 -4.47 15.50 14.70
CA TRP A 78 -3.39 15.73 15.66
C TRP A 78 -3.72 16.82 16.68
N LYS A 79 -4.38 17.91 16.27
CA LYS A 79 -4.88 18.95 17.18
C LYS A 79 -5.82 18.40 18.26
N GLN A 80 -6.51 17.29 17.99
CA GLN A 80 -7.39 16.61 18.92
C GLN A 80 -6.67 15.47 19.70
N GLY A 81 -5.38 15.25 19.45
CA GLY A 81 -4.59 14.19 20.09
C GLY A 81 -4.84 12.79 19.51
N VAL A 82 -5.45 12.70 18.32
CA VAL A 82 -5.80 11.42 17.69
C VAL A 82 -4.69 11.00 16.70
N LYS A 83 -4.19 9.77 16.83
CA LYS A 83 -3.24 9.15 15.90
C LYS A 83 -3.90 8.89 14.55
N VAL A 84 -3.12 8.89 13.46
CA VAL A 84 -3.66 8.77 12.10
C VAL A 84 -3.04 7.59 11.36
N VAL A 85 -3.88 6.83 10.66
CA VAL A 85 -3.50 5.89 9.59
C VAL A 85 -4.03 6.44 8.28
N SER A 86 -3.18 6.63 7.29
CA SER A 86 -3.60 7.23 6.01
C SER A 86 -3.17 6.41 4.80
N GLY A 87 -4.14 6.19 3.91
CA GLY A 87 -3.93 5.63 2.57
C GLY A 87 -4.05 6.66 1.45
N SER A 88 -4.24 7.92 1.78
CA SER A 88 -4.23 8.99 0.77
C SER A 88 -2.81 9.21 0.24
N THR A 89 -2.69 9.32 -1.08
CA THR A 89 -1.42 9.51 -1.79
C THR A 89 -1.35 10.90 -2.43
N GLY A 90 -0.18 11.27 -2.97
CA GLY A 90 -0.01 12.51 -3.74
C GLY A 90 0.28 13.77 -2.91
N TRP A 91 0.25 13.72 -1.59
CA TRP A 91 0.57 14.82 -0.68
C TRP A 91 2.06 14.91 -0.30
N LEU A 92 2.79 13.81 -0.38
CA LEU A 92 4.20 13.67 0.07
C LEU A 92 5.10 14.78 -0.47
N LYS A 93 5.04 15.03 -1.78
CA LYS A 93 5.94 15.99 -2.44
C LYS A 93 5.93 17.39 -1.79
N GLU A 94 4.77 17.81 -1.26
CA GLU A 94 4.57 19.15 -0.71
C GLU A 94 4.72 19.19 0.81
N HIS A 95 4.41 18.10 1.51
CA HIS A 95 4.25 18.10 2.97
C HIS A 95 5.08 17.08 3.72
N GLU A 96 5.92 16.28 3.05
CA GLU A 96 6.71 15.22 3.70
C GLU A 96 7.60 15.75 4.82
N ALA A 97 8.29 16.87 4.60
CA ALA A 97 9.18 17.45 5.59
C ALA A 97 8.44 17.90 6.86
N ASP A 98 7.25 18.51 6.68
CA ASP A 98 6.41 18.95 7.80
C ASP A 98 5.86 17.77 8.59
N VAL A 99 5.40 16.71 7.90
CA VAL A 99 4.91 15.49 8.54
C VAL A 99 6.03 14.79 9.32
N ARG A 100 7.22 14.66 8.73
CA ARG A 100 8.37 14.05 9.42
C ARG A 100 8.72 14.83 10.68
N ARG A 101 8.77 16.16 10.62
CA ARG A 101 9.02 17.01 11.78
C ARG A 101 7.92 16.84 12.85
N ALA A 102 6.65 16.89 12.45
CA ALA A 102 5.52 16.73 13.36
C ALA A 102 5.57 15.38 14.11
N CYS A 103 5.94 14.30 13.41
CA CYS A 103 6.07 12.99 14.02
C CYS A 103 7.33 12.84 14.91
N SER A 104 8.47 13.46 14.51
CA SER A 104 9.74 13.27 15.24
C SER A 104 9.94 14.24 16.40
N GLU A 105 9.40 15.48 16.31
CA GLU A 105 9.69 16.56 17.26
C GLU A 105 8.45 17.00 18.06
N GLU A 106 7.24 16.84 17.50
CA GLU A 106 6.00 17.34 18.11
C GLU A 106 5.17 16.22 18.75
N GLY A 107 5.62 14.95 18.67
CA GLY A 107 4.97 13.79 19.29
C GLY A 107 3.70 13.30 18.58
N HIS A 108 3.51 13.70 17.33
CA HIS A 108 2.38 13.19 16.53
C HIS A 108 2.69 11.82 15.93
N THR A 109 1.64 11.09 15.58
CA THR A 109 1.76 9.76 14.97
C THR A 109 0.98 9.69 13.66
N LEU A 110 1.69 9.25 12.61
CA LEU A 110 1.12 8.91 11.33
C LEU A 110 1.64 7.54 10.87
N PHE A 111 0.75 6.61 10.63
CA PHE A 111 1.04 5.46 9.79
C PHE A 111 0.64 5.79 8.35
N TRP A 112 1.60 5.80 7.43
CA TRP A 112 1.31 6.05 6.03
C TRP A 112 1.78 4.93 5.13
N ALA A 113 0.93 4.52 4.19
CA ALA A 113 1.30 3.60 3.13
C ALA A 113 0.55 3.93 1.83
N SER A 114 1.23 3.80 0.71
CA SER A 114 0.61 3.88 -0.62
C SER A 114 -0.19 2.62 -0.95
N ASN A 115 0.06 1.52 -0.24
CA ASN A 115 -0.62 0.24 -0.42
C ASN A 115 -0.73 -0.49 0.94
N PHE A 116 -1.95 -0.80 1.35
CA PHE A 116 -2.26 -1.49 2.61
C PHE A 116 -2.50 -2.99 2.44
N SER A 117 -2.39 -3.55 1.24
CA SER A 117 -2.66 -4.98 1.03
C SER A 117 -1.62 -5.86 1.73
N LEU A 118 -2.05 -6.63 2.72
CA LEU A 118 -1.23 -7.67 3.35
C LEU A 118 -0.67 -8.64 2.31
N GLY A 119 -1.48 -9.02 1.30
CA GLY A 119 -1.02 -9.89 0.21
C GLY A 119 0.13 -9.26 -0.60
N VAL A 120 0.05 -7.95 -0.88
CA VAL A 120 1.14 -7.22 -1.56
C VAL A 120 2.36 -7.11 -0.66
N ALA A 121 2.21 -6.91 0.65
CA ALA A 121 3.33 -6.86 1.59
C ALA A 121 4.09 -8.21 1.65
N ILE A 122 3.36 -9.33 1.77
CA ILE A 122 3.95 -10.68 1.70
C ILE A 122 4.61 -10.91 0.35
N PHE A 123 3.93 -10.57 -0.74
CA PHE A 123 4.46 -10.71 -2.09
C PHE A 123 5.76 -9.91 -2.29
N SER A 124 5.82 -8.70 -1.78
CA SER A 124 6.99 -7.82 -1.75
C SER A 124 8.18 -8.46 -1.00
N ALA A 125 7.93 -9.06 0.17
CA ALA A 125 8.96 -9.77 0.93
C ALA A 125 9.53 -10.98 0.17
N VAL A 126 8.65 -11.80 -0.45
CA VAL A 126 9.04 -12.93 -1.29
C VAL A 126 9.82 -12.45 -2.52
N ASN A 127 9.39 -11.34 -3.14
CA ASN A 127 10.05 -10.73 -4.29
C ASN A 127 11.50 -10.35 -3.97
N LYS A 128 11.73 -9.59 -2.88
CA LYS A 128 13.08 -9.22 -2.43
C LYS A 128 13.95 -10.45 -2.17
N TYR A 129 13.39 -11.45 -1.46
CA TYR A 129 14.13 -12.67 -1.13
C TYR A 129 14.50 -13.48 -2.38
N LEU A 130 13.56 -13.63 -3.33
CA LEU A 130 13.80 -14.32 -4.59
C LEU A 130 14.84 -13.56 -5.44
N ALA A 131 14.74 -12.24 -5.55
CA ALA A 131 15.70 -11.42 -6.28
C ALA A 131 17.13 -11.59 -5.72
N ARG A 132 17.28 -11.60 -4.40
CA ARG A 132 18.56 -11.86 -3.73
C ARG A 132 19.15 -13.22 -4.09
N ILE A 133 18.33 -14.28 -4.11
CA ILE A 133 18.78 -15.63 -4.55
C ILE A 133 19.22 -15.56 -6.01
N MET A 134 18.39 -14.93 -6.88
CA MET A 134 18.62 -14.89 -8.32
C MET A 134 19.82 -14.05 -8.74
N ASN A 135 20.35 -13.20 -7.86
CA ASN A 135 21.60 -12.48 -8.13
C ASN A 135 22.78 -13.40 -8.41
N ALA A 136 22.81 -14.58 -7.78
CA ALA A 136 23.85 -15.60 -8.03
C ALA A 136 23.66 -16.41 -9.32
N TYR A 137 22.54 -16.25 -10.02
CA TYR A 137 22.19 -17.07 -11.21
C TYR A 137 21.93 -16.20 -12.44
N PRO A 138 22.97 -15.71 -13.13
CA PRO A 138 22.85 -14.73 -14.23
C PRO A 138 22.21 -15.30 -15.51
N SER A 139 21.99 -16.60 -15.61
CA SER A 139 21.29 -17.23 -16.73
C SER A 139 19.79 -16.93 -16.75
N TYR A 140 19.24 -16.48 -15.61
CA TYR A 140 17.83 -16.05 -15.52
C TYR A 140 17.72 -14.54 -15.73
N ASP A 141 16.93 -14.14 -16.71
CA ASP A 141 16.53 -12.75 -16.85
C ASP A 141 15.19 -12.49 -16.16
N VAL A 142 14.95 -11.26 -15.74
CA VAL A 142 13.75 -10.88 -14.99
C VAL A 142 12.91 -9.86 -15.75
N SER A 143 11.59 -10.07 -15.73
CA SER A 143 10.60 -9.13 -16.24
C SER A 143 9.38 -9.10 -15.32
N GLU A 144 8.62 -8.01 -15.39
CA GLU A 144 7.36 -7.84 -14.68
C GLU A 144 6.21 -7.57 -15.64
N VAL A 145 5.06 -8.15 -15.37
CA VAL A 145 3.79 -7.84 -16.04
C VAL A 145 2.77 -7.46 -14.98
N GLU A 146 2.11 -6.31 -15.16
CA GLU A 146 0.99 -5.90 -14.34
C GLU A 146 -0.31 -5.85 -15.14
N THR A 147 -1.43 -6.28 -14.53
CA THR A 147 -2.76 -6.21 -15.16
C THR A 147 -3.71 -5.45 -14.24
N HIS A 148 -4.41 -4.45 -14.79
CA HIS A 148 -5.42 -3.67 -14.08
C HIS A 148 -6.62 -3.36 -14.98
N HIS A 149 -7.70 -2.87 -14.34
CA HIS A 149 -8.93 -2.47 -15.00
C HIS A 149 -8.70 -1.39 -16.07
N VAL A 150 -9.59 -1.33 -17.04
CA VAL A 150 -9.51 -0.43 -18.21
C VAL A 150 -9.51 1.07 -17.87
N HIS A 151 -9.98 1.44 -16.67
CA HIS A 151 -10.04 2.83 -16.20
C HIS A 151 -8.75 3.32 -15.53
N LYS A 152 -7.74 2.44 -15.36
CA LYS A 152 -6.45 2.82 -14.74
C LYS A 152 -5.59 3.59 -15.73
N LEU A 153 -5.28 4.85 -15.40
CA LEU A 153 -4.57 5.78 -16.29
C LEU A 153 -3.05 5.63 -16.23
N ASP A 154 -2.51 5.40 -15.02
CA ASP A 154 -1.08 5.24 -14.80
C ASP A 154 -0.61 3.85 -15.29
N ALA A 155 0.48 3.81 -16.02
CA ALA A 155 1.18 2.61 -16.45
C ALA A 155 2.70 2.90 -16.57
N PRO A 156 3.55 2.15 -15.84
CA PRO A 156 3.25 1.13 -14.86
C PRO A 156 2.53 1.68 -13.63
N SER A 157 1.86 0.77 -12.88
CA SER A 157 1.25 1.11 -11.59
C SER A 157 2.31 1.40 -10.52
N GLY A 158 1.96 2.18 -9.49
CA GLY A 158 2.88 2.44 -8.37
C GLY A 158 3.38 1.15 -7.69
N THR A 159 2.54 0.13 -7.55
CA THR A 159 2.94 -1.18 -7.00
C THR A 159 3.97 -1.88 -7.89
N ALA A 160 3.77 -1.88 -9.22
CA ALA A 160 4.72 -2.46 -10.16
C ALA A 160 6.08 -1.75 -10.09
N ILE A 161 6.09 -0.42 -10.05
CA ILE A 161 7.31 0.36 -9.86
C ILE A 161 8.04 -0.04 -8.59
N THR A 162 7.34 -0.12 -7.46
CA THR A 162 7.93 -0.52 -6.19
C THR A 162 8.52 -1.93 -6.24
N LEU A 163 7.82 -2.90 -6.84
CA LEU A 163 8.31 -4.27 -6.98
C LEU A 163 9.56 -4.34 -7.85
N ALA A 164 9.58 -3.61 -8.97
CA ALA A 164 10.73 -3.54 -9.86
C ALA A 164 11.94 -2.86 -9.19
N GLU A 165 11.74 -1.78 -8.45
CA GLU A 165 12.79 -1.11 -7.68
C GLU A 165 13.40 -2.05 -6.62
N GLN A 166 12.58 -2.87 -5.95
CA GLN A 166 13.05 -3.89 -5.02
C GLN A 166 13.91 -4.96 -5.69
N VAL A 167 13.52 -5.40 -6.90
CA VAL A 167 14.33 -6.34 -7.69
C VAL A 167 15.66 -5.70 -8.09
N CYS A 168 15.65 -4.48 -8.61
CA CYS A 168 16.87 -3.77 -9.01
C CYS A 168 17.82 -3.51 -7.82
N ALA A 169 17.29 -3.32 -6.61
CA ALA A 169 18.12 -3.17 -5.42
C ALA A 169 18.87 -4.44 -5.00
N GLU A 170 18.42 -5.62 -5.41
CA GLU A 170 18.99 -6.93 -5.05
C GLU A 170 19.72 -7.61 -6.23
N LEU A 171 19.54 -7.13 -7.47
CA LEU A 171 20.14 -7.68 -8.69
C LEU A 171 21.17 -6.75 -9.30
N ASP A 172 22.47 -7.02 -9.09
CA ASP A 172 23.58 -6.20 -9.58
C ASP A 172 23.58 -5.99 -11.13
N ARG A 173 22.92 -6.88 -11.88
CA ARG A 173 22.81 -6.81 -13.34
C ARG A 173 21.63 -5.96 -13.84
N LYS A 174 20.81 -5.40 -12.96
CA LYS A 174 19.68 -4.53 -13.31
C LYS A 174 19.85 -3.16 -12.67
N ASP A 175 20.21 -2.15 -13.49
CA ASP A 175 20.48 -0.79 -13.01
C ASP A 175 19.21 -0.07 -12.54
N THR A 176 18.11 -0.27 -13.29
CA THR A 176 16.80 0.32 -13.00
C THR A 176 15.71 -0.39 -13.83
N TRP A 177 14.49 0.07 -13.70
CA TRP A 177 13.37 -0.41 -14.51
C TRP A 177 13.07 0.52 -15.69
N VAL A 178 12.35 -0.01 -16.68
CA VAL A 178 11.85 0.72 -17.84
C VAL A 178 10.42 0.28 -18.16
N LYS A 179 9.60 1.23 -18.60
CA LYS A 179 8.27 0.95 -19.13
C LYS A 179 8.38 0.20 -20.45
N GLY A 180 7.81 -0.99 -20.51
CA GLY A 180 7.70 -1.83 -21.69
C GLY A 180 6.44 -1.54 -22.51
N GLU A 181 5.75 -2.59 -22.94
CA GLU A 181 4.49 -2.48 -23.67
C GLU A 181 3.30 -2.23 -22.75
N VAL A 182 2.35 -1.42 -23.25
CA VAL A 182 1.03 -1.27 -22.64
C VAL A 182 -0.01 -1.81 -23.61
N HIS A 183 -0.65 -2.89 -23.21
CA HIS A 183 -1.72 -3.55 -23.95
C HIS A 183 -3.06 -2.99 -23.48
N ASN A 184 -3.69 -2.16 -24.30
CA ASN A 184 -4.97 -1.53 -23.97
C ASN A 184 -6.15 -2.44 -24.34
N ALA A 185 -7.27 -2.31 -23.66
CA ALA A 185 -8.51 -3.09 -23.90
C ALA A 185 -9.07 -2.95 -25.32
N ASN A 186 -8.78 -1.84 -25.99
CA ASN A 186 -9.18 -1.63 -27.39
C ASN A 186 -8.26 -2.32 -28.41
N GLY A 187 -7.31 -3.14 -27.96
CA GLY A 187 -6.35 -3.86 -28.80
C GLY A 187 -5.14 -3.06 -29.23
N THR A 188 -5.00 -1.78 -28.84
CA THR A 188 -3.81 -0.99 -29.16
C THR A 188 -2.66 -1.35 -28.21
N ILE A 189 -1.45 -1.44 -28.76
CA ILE A 189 -0.22 -1.66 -28.02
C ILE A 189 0.65 -0.42 -28.18
N THR A 190 1.15 0.12 -27.06
CA THR A 190 2.09 1.24 -27.04
C THR A 190 3.34 0.86 -26.26
N GLY A 191 4.47 1.53 -26.52
CA GLY A 191 5.74 1.19 -25.88
C GLY A 191 6.59 0.26 -26.74
N THR A 192 7.55 -0.44 -26.14
CA THR A 192 8.50 -1.30 -26.87
C THR A 192 8.89 -2.55 -26.09
N LYS A 193 9.10 -3.66 -26.84
CA LYS A 193 9.71 -4.89 -26.31
C LYS A 193 11.23 -4.80 -26.20
N ASN A 194 11.83 -3.96 -27.02
CA ASN A 194 13.29 -3.85 -27.10
C ASN A 194 13.78 -3.00 -25.93
N THR A 195 14.28 -3.66 -24.91
CA THR A 195 14.86 -3.01 -23.74
C THR A 195 16.30 -3.50 -23.57
N PRO A 196 17.23 -2.64 -23.13
CA PRO A 196 18.58 -3.05 -22.76
C PRO A 196 18.55 -4.15 -21.69
N GLU A 197 19.48 -5.10 -21.76
CA GLU A 197 19.53 -6.23 -20.82
C GLU A 197 19.74 -5.81 -19.35
N ASN A 198 20.40 -4.67 -19.13
CA ASN A 198 20.61 -4.09 -17.80
C ASN A 198 19.39 -3.35 -17.23
N LEU A 199 18.25 -3.32 -17.94
CA LEU A 199 17.02 -2.72 -17.44
C LEU A 199 15.95 -3.79 -17.20
N LEU A 200 15.19 -3.63 -16.09
CA LEU A 200 14.03 -4.46 -15.81
C LEU A 200 12.82 -3.90 -16.55
N ARG A 201 12.23 -4.69 -17.45
CA ARG A 201 11.06 -4.29 -18.22
C ARG A 201 9.78 -4.54 -17.42
N ILE A 202 8.89 -3.55 -17.39
CA ILE A 202 7.54 -3.66 -16.84
C ILE A 202 6.53 -3.49 -17.96
N ASP A 203 5.82 -4.55 -18.32
CA ASP A 203 4.70 -4.51 -19.25
C ASP A 203 3.38 -4.30 -18.48
N ALA A 204 2.42 -3.63 -19.09
CA ALA A 204 1.13 -3.35 -18.50
C ALA A 204 -0.02 -3.83 -19.37
N ILE A 205 -1.01 -4.47 -18.77
CA ILE A 205 -2.24 -4.92 -19.44
C ILE A 205 -3.42 -4.18 -18.82
N ARG A 206 -4.36 -3.75 -19.66
CA ARG A 206 -5.63 -3.13 -19.24
C ARG A 206 -6.78 -4.02 -19.70
N GLU A 207 -7.42 -4.67 -18.73
CA GLU A 207 -8.40 -5.73 -18.98
C GLU A 207 -9.57 -5.62 -18.01
N GLU A 208 -10.79 -5.60 -18.53
CA GLU A 208 -12.05 -5.63 -17.80
C GLU A 208 -12.06 -4.75 -16.53
N GLU A 209 -12.46 -5.32 -15.39
CA GLU A 209 -12.48 -4.68 -14.06
C GLU A 209 -11.45 -5.32 -13.10
N VAL A 210 -10.32 -5.83 -13.66
CA VAL A 210 -9.27 -6.49 -12.87
C VAL A 210 -8.75 -5.53 -11.78
N PRO A 211 -8.84 -5.90 -10.48
CA PRO A 211 -8.42 -5.04 -9.39
C PRO A 211 -6.92 -4.78 -9.33
N GLY A 212 -6.13 -5.76 -9.77
CA GLY A 212 -4.69 -5.71 -9.86
C GLY A 212 -4.05 -7.09 -9.78
N ILE A 213 -3.22 -7.42 -10.78
CA ILE A 213 -2.38 -8.62 -10.81
C ILE A 213 -0.96 -8.16 -11.07
N HIS A 214 0.02 -8.71 -10.37
CA HIS A 214 1.45 -8.49 -10.57
C HIS A 214 2.15 -9.83 -10.69
N THR A 215 2.89 -10.02 -11.78
CA THR A 215 3.65 -11.24 -12.04
C THR A 215 5.11 -10.88 -12.33
N LEU A 216 6.02 -11.40 -11.50
CA LEU A 216 7.44 -11.37 -11.79
C LEU A 216 7.87 -12.72 -12.34
N THR A 217 8.61 -12.69 -13.42
CA THR A 217 9.09 -13.87 -14.13
C THR A 217 10.61 -13.82 -14.21
N TYR A 218 11.26 -14.88 -13.74
CA TYR A 218 12.68 -15.16 -13.96
C TYR A 218 12.76 -16.29 -14.99
N ASP A 219 13.25 -15.98 -16.19
CA ASP A 219 13.29 -16.91 -17.34
C ASP A 219 14.72 -17.26 -17.75
N SER A 220 14.94 -18.52 -18.06
CA SER A 220 16.21 -19.06 -18.53
C SER A 220 15.99 -20.01 -19.71
N PRO A 221 17.04 -20.40 -20.47
CA PRO A 221 16.89 -21.40 -21.51
C PRO A 221 16.42 -22.79 -21.01
N ALA A 222 16.52 -23.07 -19.71
CA ALA A 222 16.18 -24.36 -19.12
C ALA A 222 14.76 -24.40 -18.56
N ASP A 223 14.35 -23.33 -17.86
CA ASP A 223 13.09 -23.27 -17.15
C ASP A 223 12.75 -21.83 -16.74
N MET A 224 11.58 -21.65 -16.16
CA MET A 224 11.05 -20.36 -15.73
C MET A 224 10.50 -20.45 -14.30
N ILE A 225 10.77 -19.44 -13.50
CA ILE A 225 10.21 -19.26 -12.18
C ILE A 225 9.28 -18.04 -12.21
N GLN A 226 8.04 -18.21 -11.78
CA GLN A 226 7.07 -17.12 -11.66
C GLN A 226 6.54 -16.99 -10.24
N ILE A 227 6.42 -15.76 -9.78
CA ILE A 227 5.63 -15.42 -8.61
C ILE A 227 4.53 -14.44 -9.03
N THR A 228 3.31 -14.65 -8.53
CA THR A 228 2.15 -13.85 -8.90
C THR A 228 1.32 -13.49 -7.67
N HIS A 229 0.98 -12.20 -7.57
CA HIS A 229 -0.06 -11.70 -6.69
C HIS A 229 -1.26 -11.29 -7.51
N SER A 230 -2.45 -11.80 -7.17
CA SER A 230 -3.72 -11.45 -7.82
C SER A 230 -4.72 -10.99 -6.75
N ALA A 231 -5.10 -9.73 -6.79
CA ALA A 231 -6.16 -9.21 -5.93
C ALA A 231 -7.54 -9.63 -6.45
N HIS A 232 -8.36 -10.26 -5.61
CA HIS A 232 -9.73 -10.60 -5.97
C HIS A 232 -10.68 -9.40 -5.82
N ASN A 233 -10.40 -8.52 -4.86
CA ASN A 233 -11.17 -7.31 -4.56
C ASN A 233 -10.37 -6.38 -3.65
N ARG A 234 -11.01 -5.30 -3.18
CA ARG A 234 -10.37 -4.31 -2.30
C ARG A 234 -10.38 -4.64 -0.81
N SER A 235 -10.96 -5.77 -0.38
CA SER A 235 -11.04 -6.11 1.05
C SER A 235 -9.67 -6.30 1.70
N GLY A 236 -8.67 -6.77 0.95
CA GLY A 236 -7.30 -6.88 1.42
C GLY A 236 -6.67 -5.55 1.84
N PHE A 237 -7.00 -4.46 1.11
CA PHE A 237 -6.54 -3.11 1.47
C PHE A 237 -7.25 -2.59 2.73
N ALA A 238 -8.55 -2.81 2.84
CA ALA A 238 -9.32 -2.39 4.00
C ALA A 238 -8.89 -3.16 5.27
N LEU A 239 -8.65 -4.48 5.15
CA LEU A 239 -8.08 -5.27 6.24
C LEU A 239 -6.72 -4.73 6.68
N GLY A 240 -5.82 -4.44 5.74
CA GLY A 240 -4.51 -3.89 6.05
C GLY A 240 -4.59 -2.53 6.74
N ALA A 241 -5.55 -1.66 6.37
CA ALA A 241 -5.75 -0.38 7.05
C ALA A 241 -6.22 -0.57 8.51
N VAL A 242 -7.07 -1.56 8.79
CA VAL A 242 -7.48 -1.90 10.16
C VAL A 242 -6.31 -2.50 10.96
N LEU A 243 -5.52 -3.40 10.36
CA LEU A 243 -4.30 -3.93 10.99
C LEU A 243 -3.29 -2.82 11.30
N ALA A 244 -3.13 -1.85 10.40
CA ALA A 244 -2.29 -0.69 10.64
C ALA A 244 -2.82 0.18 11.79
N ALA A 245 -4.14 0.32 11.94
CA ALA A 245 -4.72 1.05 13.07
C ALA A 245 -4.47 0.31 14.41
N GLU A 246 -4.63 -1.02 14.43
CA GLU A 246 -4.30 -1.84 15.60
C GLU A 246 -2.84 -1.68 16.02
N PHE A 247 -1.93 -1.68 15.05
CA PHE A 247 -0.50 -1.45 15.29
C PHE A 247 -0.23 -0.03 15.79
N THR A 248 -0.81 0.99 15.14
CA THR A 248 -0.61 2.41 15.46
C THR A 248 -1.10 2.78 16.84
N ALA A 249 -2.14 2.09 17.37
CA ALA A 249 -2.66 2.34 18.71
C ALA A 249 -1.56 2.25 19.78
N THR A 250 -0.59 1.34 19.60
CA THR A 250 0.48 1.06 20.57
C THR A 250 1.87 1.57 20.14
N HIS A 251 1.99 2.22 18.97
CA HIS A 251 3.24 2.74 18.43
C HIS A 251 3.15 4.24 18.18
N GLU A 252 4.30 4.91 18.04
CA GLU A 252 4.39 6.36 17.90
C GLU A 252 5.34 6.75 16.76
N GLY A 253 5.16 7.96 16.23
CA GLY A 253 6.01 8.54 15.21
C GLY A 253 5.50 8.32 13.78
N LEU A 254 6.40 8.38 12.81
CA LEU A 254 6.08 8.11 11.41
C LEU A 254 6.28 6.61 11.14
N LEU A 255 5.19 5.90 10.94
CA LEU A 255 5.11 4.45 10.79
C LEU A 255 4.76 4.08 9.34
N SER A 256 5.15 2.88 8.94
CA SER A 256 4.97 2.34 7.59
C SER A 256 4.60 0.84 7.60
N THR A 257 4.37 0.28 6.43
CA THR A 257 4.17 -1.16 6.26
C THR A 257 5.39 -2.00 6.66
N ASP A 258 6.61 -1.45 6.56
CA ASP A 258 7.82 -2.16 6.97
C ASP A 258 7.92 -2.29 8.51
N ASP A 259 7.31 -1.35 9.25
CA ASP A 259 7.23 -1.43 10.71
C ASP A 259 6.17 -2.46 11.15
N LEU A 260 5.06 -2.54 10.42
CA LEU A 260 3.95 -3.46 10.72
C LEU A 260 4.25 -4.90 10.31
N PHE A 261 4.83 -5.10 9.13
CA PHE A 261 5.08 -6.40 8.53
C PHE A 261 6.58 -6.73 8.57
N GLN A 262 7.04 -7.29 9.67
CA GLN A 262 8.41 -7.78 9.83
C GLN A 262 8.51 -9.21 9.31
N PHE A 263 8.94 -9.39 8.05
CA PHE A 263 9.13 -10.68 7.40
C PHE A 263 10.60 -11.09 7.37
#